data_a99a9512e9a9a851da6b9ff9f9241e68
#
_entry.id   a99a9512e9a9a851da6b9ff9f9241e68
#
_cell.length_a   1.000
_cell.length_b   1.000
_cell.length_c   1.000
_cell.angle_alpha   90.00
_cell.angle_beta   90.00
_cell.angle_gamma   90.00
#
_symmetry.space_group_name_H-M   'P 1'
#
loop_
_entity.id
_entity.type
_entity.pdbx_description
1 polymer ?
#
loop_
_entity_poly.entity_id
_entity_poly.type
_entity_poly.pdbx_seq_one_letter_code
_entity_poly.pdbx_strand_id
1 'polypeptide(L)'
;SLNTIRLNFAGLSNFIISQVIMIGPILFVGFVFYFFKTKKITNEEKFLISFALPALIIVLIESFLVRAHANWAAVSLVTLTIFFVGVLYKYNKMVFYISSYFNFLIGVALFVMIATTSSFSFFDRISGMKDFVSFLEIKNSKKIENIVVVDRLLFASLKYENRYKKTIFYT
;
A
#
# COMPACT_ATOMS: atom_id res chain seq x y z
N SER A 1 -23.45 -18.35 8.17
CA SER A 1 -23.53 -18.36 6.70
C SER A 1 -22.13 -18.64 6.17
N LEU A 2 -21.94 -19.80 5.59
CA LEU A 2 -20.72 -20.14 4.85
C LEU A 2 -20.65 -19.17 3.66
N ASN A 3 -19.76 -18.18 3.77
CA ASN A 3 -19.45 -17.31 2.65
C ASN A 3 -18.99 -18.20 1.49
N THR A 4 -19.77 -18.24 0.45
CA THR A 4 -19.41 -18.96 -0.78
C THR A 4 -18.07 -18.41 -1.25
N ILE A 5 -17.05 -19.27 -1.24
CA ILE A 5 -15.74 -18.97 -1.81
C ILE A 5 -15.96 -18.62 -3.28
N ARG A 6 -15.81 -17.36 -3.65
CA ARG A 6 -15.88 -16.88 -5.02
C ARG A 6 -14.48 -16.53 -5.48
N LEU A 7 -14.04 -17.16 -6.57
CA LEU A 7 -12.75 -16.82 -7.18
C LEU A 7 -12.71 -15.34 -7.58
N ASN A 8 -11.83 -14.58 -6.96
CA ASN A 8 -11.74 -13.14 -7.12
C ASN A 8 -10.53 -12.77 -8.00
N PHE A 9 -10.67 -12.92 -9.31
CA PHE A 9 -9.61 -12.57 -10.26
C PHE A 9 -9.27 -11.07 -10.25
N ALA A 10 -10.26 -10.20 -10.04
CA ALA A 10 -10.04 -8.77 -9.93
C ALA A 10 -9.23 -8.42 -8.67
N GLY A 11 -9.51 -9.07 -7.54
CA GLY A 11 -8.74 -8.91 -6.31
C GLY A 11 -7.29 -9.35 -6.48
N LEU A 12 -7.08 -10.50 -7.11
CA LEU A 12 -5.74 -11.02 -7.41
C LEU A 12 -4.94 -10.08 -8.31
N SER A 13 -5.53 -9.60 -9.42
CA SER A 13 -4.85 -8.69 -10.34
C SER A 13 -4.51 -7.36 -9.67
N ASN A 14 -5.43 -6.78 -8.92
CA ASN A 14 -5.19 -5.55 -8.16
C ASN A 14 -4.08 -5.73 -7.12
N PHE A 15 -4.03 -6.87 -6.45
CA PHE A 15 -2.98 -7.19 -5.49
C PHE A 15 -1.62 -7.26 -6.21
N ILE A 16 -1.50 -8.01 -7.31
CA ILE A 16 -0.23 -8.14 -8.07
C ILE A 16 0.23 -6.77 -8.58
N ILE A 17 -0.65 -5.98 -9.18
CA ILE A 17 -0.33 -4.63 -9.65
C ILE A 17 0.18 -3.76 -8.50
N SER A 18 -0.47 -3.81 -7.34
CA SER A 18 -0.04 -3.07 -6.15
C SER A 18 1.36 -3.50 -5.70
N GLN A 19 1.70 -4.79 -5.74
CA GLN A 19 3.05 -5.26 -5.40
C GLN A 19 4.10 -4.72 -6.38
N VAL A 20 3.82 -4.73 -7.68
CA VAL A 20 4.72 -4.19 -8.72
C VAL A 20 4.95 -2.68 -8.50
N ILE A 21 3.89 -1.93 -8.18
CA ILE A 21 4.00 -0.50 -7.89
C ILE A 21 4.83 -0.26 -6.63
N MET A 22 4.61 -1.04 -5.56
CA MET A 22 5.33 -0.89 -4.29
C MET A 22 6.82 -1.24 -4.39
N ILE A 23 7.19 -2.26 -5.17
CA ILE A 23 8.59 -2.63 -5.45
C ILE A 23 9.26 -1.59 -6.35
N GLY A 24 8.50 -0.98 -7.24
CA GLY A 24 8.96 -0.10 -8.30
C GLY A 24 8.94 -0.78 -9.67
N PRO A 25 8.16 -0.24 -10.61
CA PRO A 25 7.91 -0.89 -11.89
C PRO A 25 9.18 -1.12 -12.72
N ILE A 26 10.12 -0.17 -12.71
CA ILE A 26 11.39 -0.30 -13.48
C ILE A 26 12.28 -1.39 -12.85
N LEU A 27 12.34 -1.43 -11.51
CA LEU A 27 13.10 -2.45 -10.78
C LEU A 27 12.52 -3.84 -11.04
N PHE A 28 11.20 -3.96 -11.05
CA PHE A 28 10.51 -5.22 -11.34
C PHE A 28 10.74 -5.70 -12.77
N VAL A 29 10.60 -4.80 -13.78
CA VAL A 29 10.84 -5.14 -15.19
C VAL A 29 12.31 -5.54 -15.41
N GLY A 30 13.25 -4.78 -14.85
CA GLY A 30 14.67 -5.11 -14.90
C GLY A 30 14.97 -6.48 -14.29
N PHE A 31 14.34 -6.81 -13.15
CA PHE A 31 14.47 -8.11 -12.52
C PHE A 31 13.91 -9.24 -13.40
N VAL A 32 12.71 -9.08 -13.95
CA VAL A 32 12.08 -10.08 -14.84
C VAL A 32 12.97 -10.35 -16.06
N PHE A 33 13.47 -9.28 -16.69
CA PHE A 33 14.38 -9.42 -17.83
C PHE A 33 15.67 -10.19 -17.47
N TYR A 34 16.24 -9.88 -16.30
CA TYR A 34 17.43 -10.59 -15.80
C TYR A 34 17.12 -12.06 -15.49
N PHE A 35 16.01 -12.34 -14.80
CA PHE A 35 15.62 -13.70 -14.39
C PHE A 35 15.50 -14.65 -15.58
N PHE A 36 14.94 -14.19 -16.70
CA PHE A 36 14.87 -14.98 -17.93
C PHE A 36 16.20 -15.15 -18.64
N LYS A 37 17.14 -14.22 -18.44
CA LYS A 37 18.45 -14.27 -19.08
C LYS A 37 19.46 -15.15 -18.34
N THR A 38 19.31 -15.27 -17.02
CA THR A 38 20.30 -15.95 -16.16
C THR A 38 19.74 -17.25 -15.60
N LYS A 39 20.41 -18.35 -15.88
CA LYS A 39 20.01 -19.69 -15.43
C LYS A 39 20.56 -20.09 -14.05
N LYS A 40 21.39 -19.27 -13.41
CA LYS A 40 22.06 -19.62 -12.15
C LYS A 40 21.68 -18.65 -11.04
N ILE A 41 20.92 -19.14 -10.08
CA ILE A 41 20.58 -18.45 -8.84
C ILE A 41 21.61 -18.80 -7.78
N THR A 42 22.22 -17.83 -7.11
CA THR A 42 23.19 -18.05 -6.03
C THR A 42 22.53 -18.55 -4.75
N ASN A 43 23.32 -19.04 -3.79
CA ASN A 43 22.77 -19.54 -2.52
C ASN A 43 22.15 -18.40 -1.68
N GLU A 44 22.73 -17.21 -1.72
CA GLU A 44 22.20 -16.00 -1.07
C GLU A 44 20.84 -15.59 -1.68
N GLU A 45 20.76 -15.64 -2.99
CA GLU A 45 19.51 -15.36 -3.72
C GLU A 45 18.41 -16.38 -3.41
N LYS A 46 18.76 -17.68 -3.31
CA LYS A 46 17.83 -18.74 -2.89
C LYS A 46 17.35 -18.53 -1.46
N PHE A 47 18.25 -18.13 -0.57
CA PHE A 47 17.91 -17.83 0.81
C PHE A 47 16.87 -16.71 0.90
N LEU A 48 17.08 -15.57 0.22
CA LEU A 48 16.13 -14.47 0.20
C LEU A 48 14.77 -14.90 -0.37
N ILE A 49 14.76 -15.66 -1.47
CA ILE A 49 13.54 -16.17 -2.08
C ILE A 49 12.78 -17.09 -1.11
N SER A 50 13.49 -17.97 -0.38
CA SER A 50 12.86 -18.90 0.55
C SER A 50 12.14 -18.21 1.71
N PHE A 51 12.56 -17.01 2.10
CA PHE A 51 11.87 -16.19 3.08
C PHE A 51 10.69 -15.40 2.50
N ALA A 52 10.83 -14.92 1.27
CA ALA A 52 9.81 -14.08 0.64
C ALA A 52 8.62 -14.90 0.13
N LEU A 53 8.88 -16.05 -0.52
CA LEU A 53 7.86 -16.82 -1.23
C LEU A 53 6.73 -17.33 -0.34
N PRO A 54 6.96 -17.94 0.84
CA PRO A 54 5.88 -18.50 1.64
C PRO A 54 4.83 -17.46 2.01
N ALA A 55 5.25 -16.32 2.53
CA ALA A 55 4.33 -15.25 2.92
C ALA A 55 3.63 -14.64 1.70
N LEU A 56 4.33 -14.45 0.58
CA LEU A 56 3.75 -13.95 -0.66
C LEU A 56 2.69 -14.90 -1.22
N ILE A 57 2.97 -16.22 -1.22
CA ILE A 57 2.03 -17.24 -1.71
C ILE A 57 0.77 -17.27 -0.85
N ILE A 58 0.90 -17.22 0.47
CA ILE A 58 -0.25 -17.21 1.38
C ILE A 58 -1.15 -16.01 1.08
N VAL A 59 -0.57 -14.80 0.96
CA VAL A 59 -1.35 -13.59 0.69
C VAL A 59 -1.94 -13.59 -0.72
N LEU A 60 -1.24 -14.16 -1.71
CA LEU A 60 -1.77 -14.34 -3.06
C LEU A 60 -3.00 -15.27 -3.06
N ILE A 61 -2.93 -16.39 -2.36
CA ILE A 61 -4.07 -17.32 -2.23
C ILE A 61 -5.24 -16.60 -1.55
N GLU A 62 -4.99 -15.87 -0.48
CA GLU A 62 -6.03 -15.13 0.23
C GLU A 62 -6.65 -14.02 -0.63
N SER A 63 -5.85 -13.32 -1.42
CA SER A 63 -6.31 -12.32 -2.38
C SER A 63 -7.24 -12.93 -3.45
N PHE A 64 -6.96 -14.18 -3.84
CA PHE A 64 -7.75 -14.90 -4.83
C PHE A 64 -9.07 -15.45 -4.26
N LEU A 65 -9.06 -15.92 -3.01
CA LEU A 65 -10.22 -16.58 -2.39
C LEU A 65 -11.20 -15.60 -1.75
N VAL A 66 -10.70 -14.54 -1.13
CA VAL A 66 -11.53 -13.62 -0.35
C VAL A 66 -11.20 -12.17 -0.71
N ARG A 67 -10.23 -11.59 -0.04
CA ARG A 67 -9.74 -10.22 -0.20
C ARG A 67 -8.43 -10.08 0.57
N ALA A 68 -7.40 -9.57 -0.08
CA ALA A 68 -6.17 -9.21 0.60
C ALA A 68 -5.85 -7.73 0.41
N HIS A 69 -5.26 -7.12 1.43
CA HIS A 69 -4.71 -5.77 1.34
C HIS A 69 -3.23 -5.85 0.91
N ALA A 70 -2.79 -4.89 0.08
CA ALA A 70 -1.43 -4.88 -0.45
C ALA A 70 -0.34 -4.90 0.65
N ASN A 71 -0.61 -4.27 1.79
CA ASN A 71 0.30 -4.19 2.92
C ASN A 71 0.47 -5.51 3.69
N TRP A 72 -0.38 -6.52 3.49
CA TRP A 72 -0.22 -7.83 4.14
C TRP A 72 1.03 -8.56 3.64
N ALA A 73 1.48 -8.26 2.42
CA ALA A 73 2.73 -8.79 1.87
C ALA A 73 3.99 -8.00 2.30
N ALA A 74 3.88 -7.05 3.23
CA ALA A 74 5.00 -6.17 3.58
C ALA A 74 6.27 -6.92 3.98
N VAL A 75 6.16 -8.03 4.72
CA VAL A 75 7.30 -8.87 5.11
C VAL A 75 8.01 -9.45 3.87
N SER A 76 7.24 -9.96 2.91
CA SER A 76 7.76 -10.48 1.65
C SER A 76 8.37 -9.38 0.79
N LEU A 77 7.75 -8.19 0.79
CA LEU A 77 8.21 -7.05 -0.01
C LEU A 77 9.61 -6.58 0.40
N VAL A 78 9.91 -6.51 1.70
CA VAL A 78 11.24 -6.12 2.17
C VAL A 78 12.29 -7.09 1.63
N THR A 79 12.06 -8.38 1.78
CA THR A 79 12.99 -9.42 1.33
C THR A 79 13.11 -9.45 -0.19
N LEU A 80 12.00 -9.31 -0.93
CA LEU A 80 12.00 -9.24 -2.39
C LEU A 80 12.72 -7.99 -2.91
N THR A 81 12.56 -6.84 -2.24
CA THR A 81 13.26 -5.62 -2.63
C THR A 81 14.77 -5.79 -2.46
N ILE A 82 15.23 -6.36 -1.34
CA ILE A 82 16.65 -6.67 -1.14
C ILE A 82 17.15 -7.61 -2.23
N PHE A 83 16.39 -8.64 -2.57
CA PHE A 83 16.73 -9.59 -3.61
C PHE A 83 16.82 -8.90 -4.99
N PHE A 84 15.84 -8.11 -5.40
CA PHE A 84 15.82 -7.42 -6.68
C PHE A 84 16.94 -6.39 -6.80
N VAL A 85 17.17 -5.62 -5.75
CA VAL A 85 18.26 -4.65 -5.67
C VAL A 85 19.63 -5.35 -5.77
N GLY A 86 19.83 -6.42 -5.01
CA GLY A 86 21.08 -7.19 -5.04
C GLY A 86 21.37 -7.77 -6.41
N VAL A 87 20.37 -8.37 -7.04
CA VAL A 87 20.47 -8.92 -8.39
C VAL A 87 20.79 -7.82 -9.41
N LEU A 88 20.03 -6.73 -9.44
CA LEU A 88 20.24 -5.66 -10.41
C LEU A 88 21.58 -4.95 -10.21
N TYR A 89 21.97 -4.68 -8.97
CA TYR A 89 23.26 -4.05 -8.68
C TYR A 89 24.44 -4.89 -9.16
N LYS A 90 24.33 -6.24 -9.02
CA LYS A 90 25.35 -7.17 -9.46
C LYS A 90 25.48 -7.25 -10.99
N TYR A 91 24.35 -7.24 -11.69
CA TYR A 91 24.33 -7.53 -13.12
C TYR A 91 24.22 -6.31 -14.02
N ASN A 92 23.52 -5.27 -13.58
CA ASN A 92 23.38 -4.03 -14.34
C ASN A 92 23.21 -2.83 -13.43
N LYS A 93 24.33 -2.26 -13.00
CA LYS A 93 24.37 -1.07 -12.14
C LYS A 93 23.61 0.11 -12.75
N MET A 94 23.63 0.26 -14.07
CA MET A 94 22.94 1.36 -14.76
C MET A 94 21.41 1.25 -14.56
N VAL A 95 20.84 0.07 -14.77
CA VAL A 95 19.41 -0.17 -14.55
C VAL A 95 19.05 0.02 -13.08
N PHE A 96 19.90 -0.40 -12.16
CA PHE A 96 19.72 -0.16 -10.73
C PHE A 96 19.66 1.34 -10.41
N TYR A 97 20.62 2.16 -10.88
CA TYR A 97 20.61 3.60 -10.60
C TYR A 97 19.44 4.32 -11.26
N ILE A 98 19.09 3.98 -12.48
CA ILE A 98 17.92 4.54 -13.19
C ILE A 98 16.63 4.20 -12.40
N SER A 99 16.46 2.95 -12.00
CA SER A 99 15.30 2.52 -11.21
C SER A 99 15.20 3.25 -9.86
N SER A 100 16.31 3.35 -9.15
CA SER A 100 16.38 4.03 -7.85
C SER A 100 16.04 5.52 -7.98
N TYR A 101 16.60 6.19 -8.98
CA TYR A 101 16.31 7.59 -9.26
C TYR A 101 14.84 7.83 -9.63
N PHE A 102 14.29 6.96 -10.48
CA PHE A 102 12.89 7.06 -10.90
C PHE A 102 11.92 6.80 -9.74
N ASN A 103 12.19 5.79 -8.90
CA ASN A 103 11.41 5.54 -7.70
C ASN A 103 11.48 6.69 -6.70
N PHE A 104 12.64 7.30 -6.54
CA PHE A 104 12.80 8.51 -5.72
C PHE A 104 11.94 9.67 -6.25
N LEU A 105 11.99 9.93 -7.57
CA LEU A 105 11.17 10.98 -8.17
C LEU A 105 9.67 10.73 -8.00
N ILE A 106 9.22 9.48 -8.20
CA ILE A 106 7.81 9.11 -7.95
C ILE A 106 7.44 9.35 -6.48
N GLY A 107 8.30 8.94 -5.55
CA GLY A 107 8.07 9.15 -4.12
C GLY A 107 7.95 10.63 -3.76
N VAL A 108 8.85 11.47 -4.28
CA VAL A 108 8.79 12.92 -4.09
C VAL A 108 7.53 13.51 -4.71
N ALA A 109 7.18 13.12 -5.94
CA ALA A 109 5.97 13.59 -6.61
C ALA A 109 4.71 13.24 -5.84
N LEU A 110 4.60 11.99 -5.35
CA LEU A 110 3.48 11.55 -4.51
C LEU A 110 3.42 12.34 -3.19
N PHE A 111 4.58 12.56 -2.55
CA PHE A 111 4.65 13.35 -1.33
C PHE A 111 4.17 14.78 -1.56
N VAL A 112 4.65 15.44 -2.62
CA VAL A 112 4.22 16.79 -2.99
C VAL A 112 2.73 16.81 -3.32
N MET A 113 2.22 15.83 -4.08
CA MET A 113 0.79 15.72 -4.36
C MET A 113 -0.04 15.62 -3.08
N ILE A 114 0.33 14.77 -2.15
CA ILE A 114 -0.38 14.61 -0.86
C ILE A 114 -0.32 15.92 -0.05
N ALA A 115 0.84 16.59 -0.05
CA ALA A 115 1.05 17.80 0.75
C ALA A 115 0.34 19.03 0.18
N THR A 116 0.20 19.13 -1.16
CA THR A 116 -0.30 20.37 -1.81
C THR A 116 -1.74 20.24 -2.30
N THR A 117 -2.28 19.05 -2.47
CA THR A 117 -3.55 18.90 -3.20
C THR A 117 -4.65 18.34 -2.30
N SER A 118 -5.49 19.25 -1.79
CA SER A 118 -6.83 18.93 -1.28
C SER A 118 -7.84 18.58 -2.40
N SER A 119 -7.42 18.64 -3.66
CA SER A 119 -8.33 18.65 -4.83
C SER A 119 -8.48 17.32 -5.57
N PHE A 120 -7.71 16.27 -5.23
CA PHE A 120 -7.88 14.95 -5.86
C PHE A 120 -8.74 14.05 -4.98
N SER A 121 -9.90 13.62 -5.47
CA SER A 121 -10.84 12.72 -4.77
C SER A 121 -10.20 11.42 -4.25
N PHE A 122 -9.10 10.98 -4.87
CA PHE A 122 -8.33 9.83 -4.40
C PHE A 122 -7.70 10.07 -3.00
N PHE A 123 -7.37 11.31 -2.67
CA PHE A 123 -6.79 11.70 -1.37
C PHE A 123 -7.81 12.29 -0.38
N ASP A 124 -9.09 12.43 -0.76
CA ASP A 124 -10.15 12.96 0.11
C ASP A 124 -10.25 12.19 1.44
N ARG A 125 -9.93 10.91 1.41
CA ARG A 125 -9.90 10.06 2.61
C ARG A 125 -8.80 10.49 3.61
N ILE A 126 -7.76 11.19 3.16
CA ILE A 126 -6.64 11.65 3.98
C ILE A 126 -6.76 13.14 4.27
N SER A 127 -7.13 13.95 3.28
CA SER A 127 -7.16 15.42 3.37
C SER A 127 -8.54 15.99 3.70
N GLY A 128 -9.62 15.33 3.27
CA GLY A 128 -11.01 15.82 3.44
C GLY A 128 -11.54 15.74 4.88
N MET A 129 -10.77 15.21 5.82
CA MET A 129 -11.26 14.98 7.18
C MET A 129 -11.47 16.29 7.96
N LYS A 130 -10.63 17.30 7.73
CA LYS A 130 -10.79 18.63 8.35
C LYS A 130 -12.07 19.32 7.89
N ASP A 131 -12.32 19.28 6.58
CA ASP A 131 -13.52 19.88 5.99
C ASP A 131 -14.77 19.14 6.45
N PHE A 132 -14.71 17.82 6.59
CA PHE A 132 -15.78 17.01 7.13
C PHE A 132 -16.08 17.34 8.59
N VAL A 133 -15.06 17.51 9.44
CA VAL A 133 -15.24 17.91 10.85
C VAL A 133 -15.86 19.29 10.94
N SER A 134 -15.39 20.28 10.17
CA SER A 134 -15.97 21.62 10.13
C SER A 134 -17.41 21.60 9.61
N PHE A 135 -17.73 20.80 8.60
CA PHE A 135 -19.10 20.60 8.13
C PHE A 135 -20.00 20.01 9.22
N LEU A 136 -19.55 19.01 9.95
CA LEU A 136 -20.30 18.44 11.09
C LEU A 136 -20.58 19.49 12.16
N GLU A 137 -19.63 20.36 12.46
CA GLU A 137 -19.78 21.42 13.44
C GLU A 137 -20.81 22.47 13.02
N ILE A 138 -20.74 22.93 11.76
CA ILE A 138 -21.70 23.91 11.20
C ILE A 138 -23.12 23.32 11.21
N LYS A 139 -23.25 22.02 10.87
CA LYS A 139 -24.56 21.36 10.86
C LYS A 139 -25.06 20.98 12.25
N ASN A 140 -24.17 20.95 13.26
CA ASN A 140 -24.50 20.60 14.63
C ASN A 140 -25.09 21.78 15.43
N SER A 141 -25.93 22.58 14.81
CA SER A 141 -26.67 23.68 15.48
C SER A 141 -27.57 23.19 16.63
N LYS A 142 -27.80 21.88 16.77
CA LYS A 142 -28.65 21.25 17.79
C LYS A 142 -27.91 20.67 19.01
N LYS A 143 -26.64 21.04 19.26
CA LYS A 143 -25.84 20.53 20.39
C LYS A 143 -25.88 19.00 20.52
N ILE A 144 -25.60 18.27 19.48
CA ILE A 144 -25.39 16.81 19.56
C ILE A 144 -24.11 16.59 20.36
N GLU A 145 -24.17 16.05 21.54
CA GLU A 145 -23.01 15.81 22.40
C GLU A 145 -22.28 14.52 22.02
N ASN A 146 -23.02 13.55 21.49
CA ASN A 146 -22.52 12.21 21.21
C ASN A 146 -22.74 11.83 19.75
N ILE A 147 -21.69 11.35 19.10
CA ILE A 147 -21.72 10.87 17.71
C ILE A 147 -21.19 9.44 17.68
N VAL A 148 -21.98 8.51 17.15
CA VAL A 148 -21.57 7.12 16.95
C VAL A 148 -21.01 6.96 15.53
N VAL A 149 -19.81 6.42 15.41
CA VAL A 149 -19.11 6.22 14.14
C VAL A 149 -18.79 4.73 13.95
N VAL A 150 -19.30 4.13 12.90
CA VAL A 150 -19.12 2.69 12.63
C VAL A 150 -17.75 2.36 12.04
N ASP A 151 -17.15 3.29 11.28
CA ASP A 151 -15.84 3.10 10.66
C ASP A 151 -14.71 3.52 11.62
N ARG A 152 -13.82 2.59 11.95
CA ARG A 152 -12.71 2.82 12.89
C ARG A 152 -11.73 3.90 12.43
N LEU A 153 -11.49 4.00 11.13
CA LEU A 153 -10.55 4.97 10.57
C LEU A 153 -11.14 6.38 10.62
N LEU A 154 -12.43 6.49 10.30
CA LEU A 154 -13.20 7.72 10.45
C LEU A 154 -13.24 8.15 11.90
N PHE A 155 -13.52 7.23 12.83
CA PHE A 155 -13.50 7.49 14.28
C PHE A 155 -12.15 8.05 14.76
N ALA A 156 -11.05 7.38 14.39
CA ALA A 156 -9.71 7.82 14.80
C ALA A 156 -9.39 9.23 14.27
N SER A 157 -9.73 9.51 13.01
CA SER A 157 -9.52 10.81 12.38
C SER A 157 -10.39 11.91 13.01
N LEU A 158 -11.66 11.65 13.25
CA LEU A 158 -12.56 12.58 13.92
C LEU A 158 -12.10 12.88 15.35
N LYS A 159 -11.66 11.86 16.09
CA LYS A 159 -11.13 12.02 17.44
C LYS A 159 -9.84 12.84 17.43
N TYR A 160 -8.98 12.65 16.46
CA TYR A 160 -7.74 13.42 16.31
C TYR A 160 -8.02 14.91 16.01
N GLU A 161 -8.88 15.21 15.03
CA GLU A 161 -9.22 16.59 14.65
C GLU A 161 -10.03 17.29 15.75
N ASN A 162 -10.84 16.55 16.51
CA ASN A 162 -11.71 17.09 17.57
C ASN A 162 -11.09 17.06 18.97
N ARG A 163 -9.78 16.76 19.10
CA ARG A 163 -9.11 16.57 20.41
C ARG A 163 -9.22 17.75 21.39
N TYR A 164 -9.54 18.93 20.89
CA TYR A 164 -9.69 20.15 21.69
C TYR A 164 -11.15 20.58 21.88
N LYS A 165 -12.12 19.78 21.42
CA LYS A 165 -13.55 20.12 21.42
C LYS A 165 -14.36 19.14 22.27
N LYS A 166 -15.55 19.60 22.74
CA LYS A 166 -16.38 18.84 23.71
C LYS A 166 -17.19 17.68 23.10
N THR A 167 -17.24 17.51 21.78
CA THR A 167 -18.02 16.43 21.16
C THR A 167 -17.37 15.07 21.40
N ILE A 168 -18.13 14.12 21.94
CA ILE A 168 -17.64 12.77 22.24
C ILE A 168 -18.04 11.83 21.10
N PHE A 169 -17.06 11.11 20.55
CA PHE A 169 -17.28 10.09 19.52
C PHE A 169 -17.18 8.70 20.15
N TYR A 170 -18.09 7.80 19.76
CA TYR A 170 -18.13 6.39 20.14
C TYR A 170 -17.99 5.50 18.91
N THR A 171 -17.41 4.30 19.08
CA THR A 171 -17.32 3.25 18.04
C THR A 171 -18.32 2.14 18.32
#